data_84b6023cc5734b525ecf1db9568c7edc
#
_entry.id   84b6023cc5734b525ecf1db9568c7edc
#
_cell.length_a   1.000
_cell.length_b   1.000
_cell.length_c   1.000
_cell.angle_alpha   90.00
_cell.angle_beta   90.00
_cell.angle_gamma   90.00
#
_symmetry.space_group_name_H-M   'P 1'
#
loop_
_entity.id
_entity.type
_entity.pdbx_description
1 polymer ?
#
loop_
_entity_poly.entity_id
_entity_poly.type
_entity_poly.pdbx_seq_one_letter_code
_entity_poly.pdbx_strand_id
1 'polypeptide(L)'
;MEGRLHRVTWWSGFAVATLLAVSACSQTPSRTGSMAAAGNGMTLTGGQEVPPVNTQASGVSTIEFLNDKVVTGAVKTSNMNGTAAHIHMGAPGQNGPGIITLLKSGDNAWVVPGNTELSSAQLDALRAGNLYVNVHSGAHPNGEIRAQLKQ
;
A
#
# COMPACT_ATOMS: atom_id res chain seq x y z
N MET A 1 -81.28 -52.02 16.50
CA MET A 1 -80.58 -52.20 17.77
C MET A 1 -79.46 -51.24 17.81
N GLU A 2 -79.75 -50.12 18.28
CA GLU A 2 -79.25 -49.43 19.48
C GLU A 2 -77.72 -49.37 19.56
N GLY A 3 -77.17 -48.21 19.50
CA GLY A 3 -75.80 -47.98 19.83
C GLY A 3 -75.49 -46.44 19.90
N ARG A 4 -75.74 -45.95 21.00
CA ARG A 4 -75.30 -44.74 21.74
C ARG A 4 -74.35 -43.77 21.09
N LEU A 5 -74.84 -42.55 20.96
CA LEU A 5 -74.05 -41.28 20.87
C LEU A 5 -73.20 -41.12 22.16
N HIS A 6 -71.95 -40.87 21.96
CA HIS A 6 -71.10 -40.18 22.95
C HIS A 6 -70.62 -38.81 22.42
N ARG A 7 -71.10 -37.83 23.13
CA ARG A 7 -70.70 -36.42 22.97
C ARG A 7 -69.23 -36.24 23.41
N VAL A 8 -68.41 -35.75 22.57
CA VAL A 8 -67.06 -35.29 22.92
C VAL A 8 -67.09 -33.79 22.98
N THR A 9 -66.82 -33.30 24.16
CA THR A 9 -66.74 -31.88 24.55
C THR A 9 -65.49 -31.24 23.98
N TRP A 10 -65.68 -30.13 23.33
CA TRP A 10 -64.60 -29.27 22.84
C TRP A 10 -63.98 -28.53 24.03
N TRP A 11 -62.73 -28.71 24.27
CA TRP A 11 -61.93 -27.84 25.12
C TRP A 11 -61.10 -26.96 24.27
N SER A 12 -61.48 -25.67 24.32
CA SER A 12 -60.71 -24.55 23.75
C SER A 12 -59.47 -24.32 24.59
N GLY A 13 -58.32 -24.72 24.08
CA GLY A 13 -57.02 -24.35 24.63
C GLY A 13 -56.45 -23.17 23.90
N PHE A 14 -56.52 -22.00 24.52
CA PHE A 14 -55.80 -20.83 24.06
C PHE A 14 -54.33 -21.02 24.28
N ALA A 15 -53.55 -21.25 23.18
CA ALA A 15 -52.10 -21.20 23.20
C ALA A 15 -51.69 -19.77 23.00
N VAL A 16 -51.25 -19.11 24.08
CA VAL A 16 -50.55 -17.81 24.01
C VAL A 16 -49.17 -18.01 23.44
N ALA A 17 -48.97 -17.66 22.19
CA ALA A 17 -47.66 -17.66 21.57
C ALA A 17 -46.91 -16.37 22.00
N THR A 18 -46.01 -16.50 22.95
CA THR A 18 -45.08 -15.44 23.34
C THR A 18 -44.02 -15.28 22.25
N LEU A 19 -44.14 -14.29 21.42
CA LEU A 19 -43.07 -13.89 20.49
C LEU A 19 -41.93 -13.26 21.31
N LEU A 20 -40.84 -13.99 21.46
CA LEU A 20 -39.56 -13.45 21.89
C LEU A 20 -38.93 -12.75 20.69
N ALA A 21 -39.04 -11.42 20.69
CA ALA A 21 -38.28 -10.57 19.75
C ALA A 21 -36.80 -10.64 20.14
N VAL A 22 -36.02 -11.43 19.42
CA VAL A 22 -34.58 -11.43 19.50
C VAL A 22 -34.10 -10.18 18.77
N SER A 23 -33.80 -9.12 19.54
CA SER A 23 -33.17 -7.92 19.02
C SER A 23 -31.75 -8.27 18.63
N ALA A 24 -31.53 -8.60 17.37
CA ALA A 24 -30.20 -8.76 16.80
C ALA A 24 -29.54 -7.38 16.71
N CYS A 25 -28.73 -7.02 17.72
CA CYS A 25 -27.78 -5.94 17.59
C CYS A 25 -26.81 -6.28 16.46
N SER A 26 -27.07 -5.76 15.27
CA SER A 26 -26.10 -5.73 14.19
C SER A 26 -24.96 -4.80 14.60
N GLN A 27 -23.92 -5.36 15.18
CA GLN A 27 -22.65 -4.67 15.33
C GLN A 27 -22.04 -4.61 13.94
N THR A 28 -22.21 -3.47 13.28
CA THR A 28 -21.40 -3.09 12.14
C THR A 28 -19.95 -3.04 12.62
N PRO A 29 -19.03 -3.85 12.09
CA PRO A 29 -17.62 -3.66 12.38
C PRO A 29 -17.24 -2.28 11.85
N SER A 30 -16.87 -1.38 12.75
CA SER A 30 -16.21 -0.13 12.37
C SER A 30 -14.93 -0.52 11.62
N ARG A 31 -15.02 -0.51 10.29
CA ARG A 31 -13.84 -0.48 9.45
C ARG A 31 -13.14 0.83 9.76
N THR A 32 -12.19 0.78 10.69
CA THR A 32 -11.12 1.76 10.74
C THR A 32 -10.42 1.61 9.39
N GLY A 33 -10.86 2.39 8.43
CA GLY A 33 -10.25 2.46 7.13
C GLY A 33 -8.85 3.02 7.33
N SER A 34 -7.87 2.12 7.48
CA SER A 34 -6.55 2.41 6.97
C SER A 34 -6.80 2.77 5.51
N MET A 35 -6.69 4.05 5.18
CA MET A 35 -6.56 4.52 3.82
C MET A 35 -5.22 3.99 3.32
N ALA A 36 -5.18 2.71 2.97
CA ALA A 36 -4.25 2.22 1.99
C ALA A 36 -4.63 2.98 0.73
N ALA A 37 -3.85 4.01 0.40
CA ALA A 37 -3.87 4.61 -0.90
C ALA A 37 -3.71 3.45 -1.88
N ALA A 38 -4.78 3.13 -2.60
CA ALA A 38 -4.75 2.21 -3.73
C ALA A 38 -4.11 2.96 -4.91
N GLY A 39 -2.82 3.21 -4.77
CA GLY A 39 -1.92 3.55 -5.85
C GLY A 39 -0.92 2.40 -5.92
N ASN A 40 -0.37 2.12 -7.07
CA ASN A 40 0.67 1.13 -7.33
C ASN A 40 1.96 1.42 -6.55
N GLY A 41 1.86 1.53 -5.22
CA GLY A 41 2.96 1.85 -4.33
C GLY A 41 4.00 0.75 -4.36
N MET A 42 5.20 1.05 -4.82
CA MET A 42 6.34 0.14 -4.75
C MET A 42 6.97 0.19 -3.37
N THR A 43 7.18 -0.97 -2.75
CA THR A 43 7.81 -1.06 -1.45
C THR A 43 9.33 -0.98 -1.57
N LEU A 44 9.95 -0.04 -0.84
CA LEU A 44 11.38 0.06 -0.68
C LEU A 44 11.81 -0.77 0.53
N THR A 45 12.86 -1.58 0.36
CA THR A 45 13.46 -2.39 1.42
C THR A 45 14.97 -2.39 1.33
N GLY A 46 15.65 -2.65 2.46
CA GLY A 46 17.11 -2.80 2.49
C GLY A 46 17.59 -4.02 1.70
N GLY A 47 16.77 -5.07 1.62
CA GLY A 47 17.10 -6.27 0.85
C GLY A 47 17.21 -6.05 -0.66
N GLN A 48 16.66 -4.95 -1.18
CA GLN A 48 16.77 -4.56 -2.59
C GLN A 48 17.99 -3.67 -2.89
N GLU A 49 18.70 -3.19 -1.88
CA GLU A 49 19.96 -2.47 -2.06
C GLU A 49 21.09 -3.38 -2.59
N VAL A 50 22.12 -2.77 -3.12
CA VAL A 50 23.29 -3.48 -3.67
C VAL A 50 24.58 -2.88 -3.08
N PRO A 51 25.27 -3.63 -2.18
CA PRO A 51 24.86 -4.88 -1.58
C PRO A 51 23.63 -4.73 -0.67
N PRO A 52 22.89 -5.82 -0.37
CA PRO A 52 21.74 -5.76 0.52
C PRO A 52 22.08 -5.19 1.91
N VAL A 53 21.19 -4.36 2.43
CA VAL A 53 21.32 -3.74 3.77
C VAL A 53 20.35 -4.44 4.74
N ASN A 54 20.89 -4.89 5.86
CA ASN A 54 20.06 -5.42 6.95
C ASN A 54 19.56 -4.26 7.83
N THR A 55 18.32 -3.85 7.64
CA THR A 55 17.69 -2.73 8.32
C THR A 55 16.22 -3.02 8.60
N GLN A 56 15.65 -2.33 9.61
CA GLN A 56 14.21 -2.28 9.87
C GLN A 56 13.54 -1.14 9.07
N ALA A 57 14.31 -0.35 8.34
CA ALA A 57 13.80 0.70 7.49
C ALA A 57 12.94 0.14 6.35
N SER A 58 11.91 0.86 6.02
CA SER A 58 11.03 0.55 4.90
C SER A 58 10.49 1.82 4.27
N GLY A 59 9.97 1.73 3.06
CA GLY A 59 9.34 2.86 2.39
C GLY A 59 8.31 2.43 1.37
N VAL A 60 7.51 3.40 0.93
CA VAL A 60 6.57 3.26 -0.17
C VAL A 60 6.80 4.40 -1.16
N SER A 61 6.95 4.04 -2.42
CA SER A 61 7.06 4.97 -3.55
C SER A 61 5.75 5.00 -4.31
N THR A 62 5.25 6.20 -4.59
CA THR A 62 4.16 6.47 -5.53
C THR A 62 4.66 7.12 -6.81
N ILE A 63 5.95 6.96 -7.13
CA ILE A 63 6.53 7.50 -8.35
C ILE A 63 5.88 6.83 -9.55
N GLU A 64 5.42 7.67 -10.47
CA GLU A 64 4.76 7.27 -11.71
C GLU A 64 5.29 8.10 -12.89
N PHE A 65 5.07 7.58 -14.09
CA PHE A 65 5.55 8.17 -15.34
C PHE A 65 4.35 8.50 -16.23
N LEU A 66 4.07 9.80 -16.38
CA LEU A 66 2.95 10.29 -17.19
C LEU A 66 3.41 10.54 -18.63
N ASN A 67 2.59 10.13 -19.59
CA ASN A 67 2.89 10.29 -21.02
C ASN A 67 4.30 9.79 -21.39
N ASP A 68 4.74 8.71 -20.75
CA ASP A 68 6.06 8.08 -20.91
C ASP A 68 7.27 8.98 -20.62
N LYS A 69 7.08 10.19 -20.12
CA LYS A 69 8.18 11.14 -20.00
C LYS A 69 8.18 11.91 -18.68
N VAL A 70 7.04 12.42 -18.25
CA VAL A 70 6.92 13.24 -17.05
C VAL A 70 6.98 12.34 -15.82
N VAL A 71 7.88 12.67 -14.89
CA VAL A 71 8.03 11.95 -13.62
C VAL A 71 7.31 12.73 -12.53
N THR A 72 6.47 12.05 -11.76
CA THR A 72 5.78 12.62 -10.60
C THR A 72 5.71 11.62 -9.46
N GLY A 73 5.25 12.07 -8.29
CA GLY A 73 5.04 11.21 -7.14
C GLY A 73 5.97 11.51 -5.97
N ALA A 74 5.98 10.59 -5.03
CA ALA A 74 6.62 10.77 -3.74
C ALA A 74 7.17 9.45 -3.19
N VAL A 75 8.05 9.56 -2.21
CA VAL A 75 8.52 8.45 -1.35
C VAL A 75 8.21 8.82 0.09
N LYS A 76 7.63 7.88 0.84
CA LYS A 76 7.50 7.95 2.30
C LYS A 76 8.26 6.80 2.93
N THR A 77 8.95 7.08 4.04
CA THR A 77 9.73 6.07 4.75
C THR A 77 9.29 5.92 6.21
N SER A 78 9.66 4.79 6.80
CA SER A 78 9.43 4.45 8.20
C SER A 78 10.66 3.78 8.78
N ASN A 79 10.87 3.92 10.09
CA ASN A 79 11.96 3.31 10.85
C ASN A 79 13.36 3.70 10.36
N MET A 80 13.51 4.91 9.81
CA MET A 80 14.80 5.46 9.40
C MET A 80 14.83 6.97 9.56
N ASN A 81 16.05 7.53 9.66
CA ASN A 81 16.29 8.97 9.57
C ASN A 81 16.91 9.28 8.19
N GLY A 82 16.03 9.41 7.19
CA GLY A 82 16.46 9.63 5.81
C GLY A 82 17.08 11.02 5.61
N THR A 83 18.20 11.03 4.89
CA THR A 83 18.97 12.26 4.58
C THR A 83 18.76 12.74 3.16
N ALA A 84 18.61 11.83 2.21
CA ALA A 84 18.41 12.10 0.78
C ALA A 84 17.63 10.97 0.12
N ALA A 85 17.01 11.28 -1.03
CA ALA A 85 16.38 10.28 -1.89
C ALA A 85 16.66 10.62 -3.36
N HIS A 86 16.93 9.59 -4.17
CA HIS A 86 17.28 9.75 -5.57
C HIS A 86 16.60 8.71 -6.44
N ILE A 87 16.36 9.07 -7.70
CA ILE A 87 16.16 8.10 -8.78
C ILE A 87 17.49 7.90 -9.48
N HIS A 88 17.83 6.65 -9.74
CA HIS A 88 19.06 6.20 -10.38
C HIS A 88 18.79 5.43 -11.65
N MET A 89 19.78 5.34 -12.52
CA MET A 89 19.76 4.50 -13.71
C MET A 89 20.66 3.29 -13.48
N GLY A 90 20.05 2.12 -13.23
CA GLY A 90 20.72 0.85 -12.99
C GLY A 90 19.74 -0.31 -13.08
N ALA A 91 20.20 -1.42 -13.65
CA ALA A 91 19.42 -2.65 -13.75
C ALA A 91 19.15 -3.26 -12.36
N PRO A 92 18.15 -4.16 -12.22
CA PRO A 92 17.96 -4.92 -11.00
C PRO A 92 19.26 -5.60 -10.56
N GLY A 93 19.63 -5.42 -9.28
CA GLY A 93 20.88 -5.97 -8.73
C GLY A 93 22.16 -5.22 -9.12
N GLN A 94 22.04 -4.04 -9.72
CA GLN A 94 23.19 -3.19 -10.08
C GLN A 94 23.01 -1.77 -9.57
N ASN A 95 24.11 -1.16 -9.14
CA ASN A 95 24.15 0.28 -8.84
C ASN A 95 24.41 1.08 -10.11
N GLY A 96 23.91 2.31 -10.13
CA GLY A 96 24.11 3.22 -11.24
C GLY A 96 24.05 4.70 -10.82
N PRO A 97 24.32 5.63 -11.74
CA PRO A 97 24.34 7.05 -11.42
C PRO A 97 22.96 7.56 -11.01
N GLY A 98 22.93 8.51 -10.04
CA GLY A 98 21.74 9.29 -9.74
C GLY A 98 21.37 10.19 -10.91
N ILE A 99 20.11 10.21 -11.29
CA ILE A 99 19.59 11.01 -12.40
C ILE A 99 18.58 12.06 -11.96
N ILE A 100 17.89 11.86 -10.84
CA ILE A 100 16.95 12.82 -10.26
C ILE A 100 17.13 12.82 -8.75
N THR A 101 17.35 14.00 -8.17
CA THR A 101 17.33 14.22 -6.71
C THR A 101 15.92 14.61 -6.30
N LEU A 102 15.32 13.88 -5.35
CA LEU A 102 14.02 14.20 -4.79
C LEU A 102 14.14 15.31 -3.75
N LEU A 103 13.14 16.17 -3.66
CA LEU A 103 13.06 17.24 -2.68
C LEU A 103 12.47 16.72 -1.37
N LYS A 104 13.09 16.99 -0.25
CA LYS A 104 12.56 16.67 1.06
C LYS A 104 11.29 17.50 1.32
N SER A 105 10.18 16.84 1.60
CA SER A 105 8.86 17.45 1.82
C SER A 105 8.33 17.25 3.26
N GLY A 106 9.11 16.57 4.10
CA GLY A 106 8.83 16.28 5.50
C GLY A 106 9.91 15.41 6.10
N ASP A 107 9.79 15.05 7.38
CA ASP A 107 10.84 14.30 8.09
C ASP A 107 11.15 12.95 7.44
N ASN A 108 10.12 12.28 6.93
CA ASN A 108 10.24 10.97 6.29
C ASN A 108 9.55 10.94 4.93
N ALA A 109 9.59 12.06 4.19
CA ALA A 109 8.93 12.19 2.89
C ALA A 109 9.75 13.00 1.91
N TRP A 110 9.74 12.55 0.66
CA TRP A 110 10.37 13.20 -0.49
C TRP A 110 9.41 13.24 -1.66
N VAL A 111 9.53 14.26 -2.49
CA VAL A 111 8.73 14.42 -3.72
C VAL A 111 9.63 14.61 -4.93
N VAL A 112 9.18 14.13 -6.06
CA VAL A 112 9.82 14.44 -7.34
C VAL A 112 9.68 15.94 -7.61
N PRO A 113 10.75 16.66 -8.01
CA PRO A 113 10.64 18.07 -8.39
C PRO A 113 9.60 18.27 -9.49
N GLY A 114 8.83 19.37 -9.41
CA GLY A 114 7.85 19.70 -10.46
C GLY A 114 8.52 19.85 -11.84
N ASN A 115 7.80 19.49 -12.89
CA ASN A 115 8.26 19.54 -14.28
C ASN A 115 9.50 18.66 -14.58
N THR A 116 9.70 17.61 -13.80
CA THR A 116 10.76 16.62 -14.07
C THR A 116 10.37 15.78 -15.28
N GLU A 117 11.25 15.72 -16.27
CA GLU A 117 11.09 14.89 -17.46
C GLU A 117 12.31 13.98 -17.68
N LEU A 118 12.07 12.78 -18.19
CA LEU A 118 13.13 11.87 -18.61
C LEU A 118 13.69 12.28 -19.98
N SER A 119 15.01 12.21 -20.12
CA SER A 119 15.65 12.22 -21.45
C SER A 119 15.32 10.92 -22.22
N SER A 120 15.58 10.88 -23.52
CA SER A 120 15.35 9.68 -24.33
C SER A 120 16.09 8.47 -23.79
N ALA A 121 17.35 8.61 -23.37
CA ALA A 121 18.13 7.51 -22.79
C ALA A 121 17.57 7.03 -21.44
N GLN A 122 17.06 7.94 -20.60
CA GLN A 122 16.42 7.60 -19.34
C GLN A 122 15.06 6.90 -19.56
N LEU A 123 14.33 7.31 -20.58
CA LEU A 123 13.09 6.66 -20.99
C LEU A 123 13.33 5.24 -21.50
N ASP A 124 14.37 5.03 -22.30
CA ASP A 124 14.76 3.68 -22.73
C ASP A 124 15.17 2.80 -21.54
N ALA A 125 15.88 3.37 -20.56
CA ALA A 125 16.22 2.70 -19.32
C ALA A 125 14.96 2.34 -18.49
N LEU A 126 13.96 3.24 -18.41
CA LEU A 126 12.69 2.96 -17.75
C LEU A 126 11.98 1.77 -18.41
N ARG A 127 11.84 1.79 -19.74
CA ARG A 127 11.20 0.71 -20.51
C ARG A 127 11.91 -0.63 -20.36
N ALA A 128 13.23 -0.59 -20.16
CA ALA A 128 14.05 -1.77 -19.88
C ALA A 128 13.98 -2.21 -18.40
N GLY A 129 13.26 -1.47 -17.52
CA GLY A 129 13.19 -1.74 -16.09
C GLY A 129 14.49 -1.38 -15.35
N ASN A 130 15.31 -0.49 -15.89
CA ASN A 130 16.62 -0.10 -15.40
C ASN A 130 16.62 1.24 -14.65
N LEU A 131 15.50 1.62 -14.03
CA LEU A 131 15.46 2.74 -13.09
C LEU A 131 15.11 2.22 -11.70
N TYR A 132 15.70 2.83 -10.67
CA TYR A 132 15.34 2.53 -9.29
C TYR A 132 15.32 3.81 -8.45
N VAL A 133 14.55 3.79 -7.37
CA VAL A 133 14.58 4.82 -6.34
C VAL A 133 15.21 4.25 -5.08
N ASN A 134 16.06 5.05 -4.41
CA ASN A 134 16.56 4.71 -3.09
C ASN A 134 16.50 5.90 -2.12
N VAL A 135 16.59 5.58 -0.84
CA VAL A 135 16.68 6.57 0.25
C VAL A 135 17.91 6.26 1.08
N HIS A 136 18.66 7.31 1.34
CA HIS A 136 19.91 7.27 2.09
C HIS A 136 19.68 7.71 3.53
N SER A 137 20.56 7.28 4.44
CA SER A 137 20.64 7.78 5.81
C SER A 137 22.09 8.06 6.21
N GLY A 138 22.28 8.67 7.37
CA GLY A 138 23.63 8.88 7.92
C GLY A 138 24.38 7.58 8.18
N ALA A 139 23.67 6.49 8.51
CA ALA A 139 24.25 5.15 8.69
C ALA A 139 24.56 4.45 7.37
N HIS A 140 23.79 4.76 6.32
CA HIS A 140 23.89 4.14 4.99
C HIS A 140 23.95 5.22 3.90
N PRO A 141 25.09 5.92 3.76
CA PRO A 141 25.23 7.04 2.82
C PRO A 141 25.16 6.61 1.34
N ASN A 142 25.32 5.32 1.04
CA ASN A 142 25.21 4.77 -0.31
C ASN A 142 23.78 4.26 -0.64
N GLY A 143 22.84 4.33 0.31
CA GLY A 143 21.46 3.84 0.20
C GLY A 143 21.14 2.88 1.34
N GLU A 144 19.98 3.03 1.95
CA GLU A 144 19.49 2.16 3.02
C GLU A 144 18.32 1.29 2.56
N ILE A 145 17.43 1.86 1.76
CA ILE A 145 16.28 1.14 1.18
C ILE A 145 16.08 1.53 -0.28
N ARG A 146 15.70 0.56 -1.09
CA ARG A 146 15.57 0.68 -2.56
C ARG A 146 14.32 -0.02 -3.08
N ALA A 147 13.78 0.47 -4.20
CA ALA A 147 12.82 -0.23 -5.05
C ALA A 147 13.15 -0.02 -6.53
N GLN A 148 13.04 -1.08 -7.33
CA GLN A 148 13.12 -0.97 -8.78
C GLN A 148 11.82 -0.34 -9.30
N LEU A 149 11.93 0.70 -10.14
CA LEU A 149 10.80 1.40 -10.75
C LEU A 149 10.28 0.60 -11.94
N LYS A 150 8.97 0.64 -12.11
CA LYS A 150 8.24 -0.02 -13.21
C LYS A 150 7.34 1.01 -13.89
N GLN A 151 7.17 0.83 -15.18
CA GLN A 151 6.20 1.58 -15.97
C GLN A 151 4.80 1.01 -15.77
#